data_93ccabcd7b21b007d1a2ae2aed2eb4d6
#
_entry.id   93ccabcd7b21b007d1a2ae2aed2eb4d6
#
_cell.length_a   1.000
_cell.length_b   1.000
_cell.length_c   1.000
_cell.angle_alpha   90.00
_cell.angle_beta   90.00
_cell.angle_gamma   90.00
#
_symmetry.space_group_name_H-M   'P 1'
#
loop_
_entity.id
_entity.type
_entity.pdbx_description
1 polymer ?
#
loop_
_entity_poly.entity_id
_entity_poly.type
_entity_poly.pdbx_seq_one_letter_code
_entity_poly.pdbx_strand_id
1 'polypeptide(L)'
;MGLLLKIVQIAKNIIPVPPIGYGGTERDIHYLTNCLIDRGHEVIVFAKQGSKCKGKLIPYPKNSSKNLLPFVKKNLPDGVDVIIDHAGFVAMAKLPIPTLCSIHSAYTMNVQFPVYVSKFLLEQQGNGKGYFVHNGIGVEDYPYIEKKENFLLSLGRIIPSKGTHFAIKAAKGTGDSLIIAGNVPKKGIAYFNKEVKPHIDGEQIKYIGEVGGEEKMELLSKAKCVLFPITWGEPFGLVPIEAMACGTPVIAFRKGGVLETMNGFPELTCNNLNVMVTILQRNHFPSPNRLRQYVIQHFSAEVMTNNFEKLIHKAIKEYKK
;
A
#
# COMPACT_ATOMS: atom_id res chain seq x y z
N MET A 1 -17.14 20.87 -16.44
CA MET A 1 -17.59 19.55 -15.97
C MET A 1 -16.87 18.49 -16.78
N GLY A 2 -16.12 17.59 -16.12
CA GLY A 2 -15.49 16.45 -16.80
C GLY A 2 -16.53 15.47 -17.34
N LEU A 3 -16.17 14.65 -18.31
CA LEU A 3 -17.02 13.58 -18.84
C LEU A 3 -17.28 12.56 -17.73
N LEU A 4 -18.55 12.30 -17.41
CA LEU A 4 -18.92 11.24 -16.47
C LEU A 4 -18.71 9.88 -17.15
N LEU A 5 -18.00 8.99 -16.50
CA LEU A 5 -17.59 7.70 -17.03
C LEU A 5 -18.20 6.54 -16.22
N LYS A 6 -18.44 5.43 -16.91
CA LYS A 6 -18.74 4.14 -16.30
C LYS A 6 -17.44 3.32 -16.20
N ILE A 7 -16.94 3.16 -14.97
CA ILE A 7 -15.64 2.58 -14.65
C ILE A 7 -15.84 1.24 -13.96
N VAL A 8 -15.16 0.20 -14.42
CA VAL A 8 -15.13 -1.10 -13.75
C VAL A 8 -13.79 -1.30 -13.08
N GLN A 9 -13.79 -1.65 -11.81
CA GLN A 9 -12.59 -2.10 -11.08
C GLN A 9 -12.61 -3.60 -10.83
N ILE A 10 -11.49 -4.27 -11.09
CA ILE A 10 -11.32 -5.72 -10.93
C ILE A 10 -10.35 -5.99 -9.79
N ALA A 11 -10.86 -6.42 -8.64
CA ALA A 11 -10.04 -6.86 -7.51
C ALA A 11 -9.70 -8.36 -7.60
N LYS A 12 -8.72 -8.81 -6.81
CA LYS A 12 -8.46 -10.23 -6.58
C LYS A 12 -9.53 -10.85 -5.68
N ASN A 13 -9.84 -12.13 -5.87
CA ASN A 13 -10.75 -12.88 -4.99
C ASN A 13 -10.03 -13.49 -3.78
N ILE A 14 -9.22 -12.69 -3.07
CA ILE A 14 -8.40 -13.16 -1.95
C ILE A 14 -8.78 -12.46 -0.65
N ILE A 15 -8.85 -11.14 -0.67
CA ILE A 15 -9.12 -10.27 0.49
C ILE A 15 -10.31 -9.38 0.15
N PRO A 16 -11.24 -9.09 1.09
CA PRO A 16 -12.34 -8.15 0.86
C PRO A 16 -11.84 -6.71 0.63
N VAL A 17 -12.63 -5.90 -0.05
CA VAL A 17 -12.45 -4.46 -0.23
C VAL A 17 -13.47 -3.72 0.64
N PRO A 18 -13.05 -2.86 1.62
CA PRO A 18 -11.68 -2.71 2.11
C PRO A 18 -11.21 -3.92 2.92
N PRO A 19 -9.90 -4.09 3.12
CA PRO A 19 -9.37 -5.15 3.97
C PRO A 19 -9.53 -4.79 5.45
N ILE A 20 -9.79 -5.79 6.29
CA ILE A 20 -9.85 -5.61 7.75
C ILE A 20 -8.43 -5.46 8.32
N GLY A 21 -7.49 -6.30 7.87
CA GLY A 21 -6.10 -6.31 8.29
C GLY A 21 -5.15 -5.94 7.14
N TYR A 22 -4.23 -6.86 6.82
CA TYR A 22 -3.32 -6.71 5.68
C TYR A 22 -4.07 -6.75 4.34
N GLY A 23 -3.73 -5.84 3.42
CA GLY A 23 -4.33 -5.76 2.09
C GLY A 23 -4.11 -4.40 1.44
N GLY A 24 -2.91 -4.14 0.93
CA GLY A 24 -2.57 -2.85 0.31
C GLY A 24 -3.37 -2.57 -0.95
N THR A 25 -3.41 -3.54 -1.88
CA THR A 25 -4.14 -3.42 -3.14
C THR A 25 -5.64 -3.16 -2.92
N GLU A 26 -6.24 -3.89 -1.98
CA GLU A 26 -7.67 -3.76 -1.68
C GLU A 26 -7.99 -2.40 -1.02
N ARG A 27 -7.04 -1.82 -0.29
CA ARG A 27 -7.14 -0.48 0.27
C ARG A 27 -7.09 0.58 -0.84
N ASP A 28 -6.17 0.44 -1.79
CA ASP A 28 -6.09 1.35 -2.95
C ASP A 28 -7.37 1.31 -3.79
N ILE A 29 -7.93 0.12 -4.04
CA ILE A 29 -9.22 -0.04 -4.74
C ILE A 29 -10.33 0.69 -4.00
N HIS A 30 -10.39 0.55 -2.68
CA HIS A 30 -11.38 1.22 -1.84
C HIS A 30 -11.31 2.74 -1.97
N TYR A 31 -10.14 3.33 -1.78
CA TYR A 31 -9.96 4.78 -1.85
C TYR A 31 -10.20 5.32 -3.26
N LEU A 32 -9.67 4.65 -4.29
CA LEU A 32 -9.90 5.03 -5.67
C LEU A 32 -11.39 4.97 -6.04
N THR A 33 -12.10 3.91 -5.61
CA THR A 33 -13.56 3.77 -5.81
C THR A 33 -14.31 4.96 -5.22
N ASN A 34 -14.02 5.28 -3.94
CA ASN A 34 -14.73 6.34 -3.22
C ASN A 34 -14.51 7.70 -3.88
N CYS A 35 -13.26 8.06 -4.19
CA CYS A 35 -12.95 9.34 -4.84
C CYS A 35 -13.57 9.44 -6.24
N LEU A 36 -13.56 8.38 -7.05
CA LEU A 36 -14.18 8.40 -8.37
C LEU A 36 -15.70 8.62 -8.27
N ILE A 37 -16.38 8.00 -7.31
CA ILE A 37 -17.83 8.21 -7.08
C ILE A 37 -18.11 9.62 -6.58
N ASP A 38 -17.30 10.15 -5.65
CA ASP A 38 -17.46 11.51 -5.14
C ASP A 38 -17.27 12.57 -6.25
N ARG A 39 -16.61 12.20 -7.37
CA ARG A 39 -16.49 13.00 -8.60
C ARG A 39 -17.61 12.77 -9.61
N GLY A 40 -18.58 11.91 -9.29
CA GLY A 40 -19.78 11.65 -10.09
C GLY A 40 -19.68 10.50 -11.09
N HIS A 41 -18.55 9.76 -11.14
CA HIS A 41 -18.44 8.58 -12.01
C HIS A 41 -19.33 7.43 -11.52
N GLU A 42 -19.84 6.60 -12.44
CA GLU A 42 -20.44 5.31 -12.11
C GLU A 42 -19.32 4.28 -11.94
N VAL A 43 -19.14 3.73 -10.72
CA VAL A 43 -18.09 2.75 -10.45
C VAL A 43 -18.67 1.40 -10.05
N ILE A 44 -18.25 0.36 -10.76
CA ILE A 44 -18.62 -1.04 -10.51
C ILE A 44 -17.36 -1.80 -10.06
N VAL A 45 -17.46 -2.53 -8.96
CA VAL A 45 -16.32 -3.25 -8.38
C VAL A 45 -16.59 -4.75 -8.36
N PHE A 46 -15.78 -5.52 -9.09
CA PHE A 46 -15.74 -6.96 -8.96
C PHE A 46 -14.76 -7.32 -7.84
N ALA A 47 -15.25 -7.92 -6.76
CA ALA A 47 -14.43 -8.22 -5.60
C ALA A 47 -14.90 -9.46 -4.85
N LYS A 48 -14.10 -9.88 -3.87
CA LYS A 48 -14.42 -10.99 -2.98
C LYS A 48 -15.75 -10.75 -2.26
N GLN A 49 -16.49 -11.83 -2.03
CA GLN A 49 -17.70 -11.78 -1.22
C GLN A 49 -17.39 -11.23 0.19
N GLY A 50 -18.28 -10.38 0.71
CA GLY A 50 -18.10 -9.66 1.98
C GLY A 50 -17.37 -8.33 1.83
N SER A 51 -16.99 -7.92 0.60
CA SER A 51 -16.51 -6.56 0.32
C SER A 51 -17.63 -5.53 0.54
N LYS A 52 -17.22 -4.28 0.86
CA LYS A 52 -18.11 -3.12 1.03
C LYS A 52 -17.45 -1.91 0.38
N CYS A 53 -18.11 -1.26 -0.56
CA CYS A 53 -17.62 -0.03 -1.21
C CYS A 53 -18.80 0.90 -1.55
N LYS A 54 -18.51 2.17 -1.80
CA LYS A 54 -19.54 3.13 -2.27
C LYS A 54 -20.10 2.74 -3.65
N GLY A 55 -19.28 2.05 -4.48
CA GLY A 55 -19.67 1.62 -5.82
C GLY A 55 -20.61 0.41 -5.85
N LYS A 56 -21.15 0.11 -7.02
CA LYS A 56 -21.92 -1.10 -7.25
C LYS A 56 -21.01 -2.32 -7.15
N LEU A 57 -21.22 -3.16 -6.13
CA LEU A 57 -20.45 -4.38 -5.93
C LEU A 57 -21.02 -5.54 -6.74
N ILE A 58 -20.17 -6.25 -7.47
CA ILE A 58 -20.44 -7.57 -8.07
C ILE A 58 -19.52 -8.58 -7.38
N PRO A 59 -20.03 -9.31 -6.37
CA PRO A 59 -19.23 -10.25 -5.62
C PRO A 59 -18.90 -11.50 -6.44
N TYR A 60 -17.66 -11.95 -6.36
CA TYR A 60 -17.27 -13.22 -6.97
C TYR A 60 -17.99 -14.40 -6.30
N PRO A 61 -18.25 -15.49 -7.04
CA PRO A 61 -18.84 -16.71 -6.45
C PRO A 61 -17.97 -17.25 -5.32
N LYS A 62 -18.63 -17.81 -4.30
CA LYS A 62 -17.93 -18.50 -3.20
C LYS A 62 -17.04 -19.61 -3.80
N ASN A 63 -15.83 -19.77 -3.24
CA ASN A 63 -14.88 -20.81 -3.63
C ASN A 63 -14.35 -20.76 -5.08
N SER A 64 -14.62 -19.71 -5.84
CA SER A 64 -14.01 -19.52 -7.14
C SER A 64 -12.59 -18.95 -7.01
N SER A 65 -11.59 -19.81 -6.94
CA SER A 65 -10.17 -19.39 -6.88
C SER A 65 -9.49 -19.40 -8.24
N LYS A 66 -10.09 -20.06 -9.24
CA LYS A 66 -9.49 -20.25 -10.57
C LYS A 66 -10.43 -19.71 -11.66
N ASN A 67 -9.83 -19.02 -12.64
CA ASN A 67 -10.48 -18.55 -13.87
C ASN A 67 -11.76 -17.70 -13.62
N LEU A 68 -11.60 -16.51 -13.08
CA LEU A 68 -12.70 -15.55 -12.88
C LEU A 68 -13.13 -14.81 -14.16
N LEU A 69 -12.35 -14.93 -15.23
CA LEU A 69 -12.60 -14.21 -16.48
C LEU A 69 -13.99 -14.50 -17.11
N PRO A 70 -14.48 -15.76 -17.18
CA PRO A 70 -15.83 -16.03 -17.70
C PRO A 70 -16.93 -15.38 -16.86
N PHE A 71 -16.75 -15.36 -15.52
CA PHE A 71 -17.69 -14.69 -14.63
C PHE A 71 -17.70 -13.16 -14.86
N VAL A 72 -16.53 -12.54 -14.98
CA VAL A 72 -16.43 -11.11 -15.27
C VAL A 72 -17.08 -10.79 -16.61
N LYS A 73 -16.75 -11.55 -17.69
CA LYS A 73 -17.36 -11.34 -19.02
C LYS A 73 -18.87 -11.43 -19.00
N LYS A 74 -19.45 -12.41 -18.29
CA LYS A 74 -20.90 -12.62 -18.19
C LYS A 74 -21.62 -11.49 -17.44
N ASN A 75 -20.96 -10.89 -16.46
CA ASN A 75 -21.55 -9.90 -15.56
C ASN A 75 -21.04 -8.47 -15.81
N LEU A 76 -20.23 -8.28 -16.86
CA LEU A 76 -19.77 -6.95 -17.25
C LEU A 76 -20.97 -6.15 -17.78
N PRO A 77 -21.28 -4.97 -17.21
CA PRO A 77 -22.41 -4.17 -17.67
C PRO A 77 -22.14 -3.55 -19.04
N ASP A 78 -23.21 -3.21 -19.73
CA ASP A 78 -23.12 -2.47 -21.00
C ASP A 78 -22.63 -1.03 -20.77
N GLY A 79 -21.99 -0.47 -21.79
CA GLY A 79 -21.55 0.93 -21.78
C GLY A 79 -20.37 1.23 -20.82
N VAL A 80 -19.54 0.25 -20.53
CA VAL A 80 -18.30 0.47 -19.77
C VAL A 80 -17.30 1.25 -20.61
N ASP A 81 -16.85 2.40 -20.11
CA ASP A 81 -15.87 3.24 -20.77
C ASP A 81 -14.43 2.77 -20.57
N VAL A 82 -14.12 2.23 -19.38
CA VAL A 82 -12.78 1.77 -19.01
C VAL A 82 -12.80 0.73 -17.89
N ILE A 83 -11.83 -0.17 -17.91
CA ILE A 83 -11.57 -1.14 -16.83
C ILE A 83 -10.25 -0.77 -16.15
N ILE A 84 -10.21 -0.82 -14.81
CA ILE A 84 -8.98 -0.79 -14.00
C ILE A 84 -8.81 -2.18 -13.38
N ASP A 85 -7.87 -2.94 -13.91
CA ASP A 85 -7.63 -4.32 -13.49
C ASP A 85 -6.44 -4.40 -12.51
N HIS A 86 -6.74 -4.61 -11.23
CA HIS A 86 -5.74 -4.81 -10.17
C HIS A 86 -5.34 -6.30 -10.01
N ALA A 87 -5.99 -7.18 -10.75
CA ALA A 87 -5.72 -8.62 -10.73
C ALA A 87 -4.91 -9.10 -11.94
N GLY A 88 -4.95 -8.36 -13.06
CA GLY A 88 -4.18 -8.57 -14.27
C GLY A 88 -4.81 -9.54 -15.28
N PHE A 89 -5.77 -10.38 -14.90
CA PHE A 89 -6.32 -11.40 -15.79
C PHE A 89 -7.26 -10.86 -16.86
N VAL A 90 -7.93 -9.73 -16.60
CA VAL A 90 -8.81 -9.07 -17.58
C VAL A 90 -7.96 -8.33 -18.62
N ALA A 91 -6.93 -7.62 -18.18
CA ALA A 91 -6.00 -6.91 -19.05
C ALA A 91 -5.27 -7.86 -20.01
N MET A 92 -4.86 -9.04 -19.52
CA MET A 92 -4.26 -10.09 -20.37
C MET A 92 -5.26 -10.69 -21.38
N ALA A 93 -6.56 -10.68 -21.08
CA ALA A 93 -7.61 -11.22 -21.97
C ALA A 93 -7.97 -10.26 -23.12
N LYS A 94 -7.48 -9.03 -23.12
CA LYS A 94 -7.65 -8.02 -24.19
C LYS A 94 -9.12 -7.87 -24.61
N LEU A 95 -9.99 -7.56 -23.65
CA LEU A 95 -11.39 -7.26 -23.94
C LEU A 95 -11.50 -6.00 -24.85
N PRO A 96 -12.59 -5.85 -25.64
CA PRO A 96 -12.78 -4.69 -26.50
C PRO A 96 -13.17 -3.41 -25.71
N ILE A 97 -12.47 -3.17 -24.60
CA ILE A 97 -12.64 -2.05 -23.67
C ILE A 97 -11.26 -1.61 -23.21
N PRO A 98 -10.94 -0.30 -23.21
CA PRO A 98 -9.67 0.19 -22.68
C PRO A 98 -9.47 -0.33 -21.26
N THR A 99 -8.34 -1.03 -21.02
CA THR A 99 -8.08 -1.66 -19.72
C THR A 99 -6.72 -1.23 -19.17
N LEU A 100 -6.71 -0.43 -18.10
CA LEU A 100 -5.53 -0.11 -17.31
C LEU A 100 -5.22 -1.29 -16.39
N CYS A 101 -4.01 -1.81 -16.43
CA CYS A 101 -3.57 -2.87 -15.53
C CYS A 101 -2.74 -2.28 -14.38
N SER A 102 -3.31 -2.18 -13.19
CA SER A 102 -2.61 -1.68 -12.00
C SER A 102 -1.73 -2.78 -11.39
N ILE A 103 -0.40 -2.57 -11.45
CA ILE A 103 0.62 -3.56 -11.08
C ILE A 103 1.20 -3.22 -9.71
N HIS A 104 0.84 -4.03 -8.70
CA HIS A 104 1.19 -3.82 -7.28
C HIS A 104 2.37 -4.69 -6.80
N SER A 105 2.90 -5.54 -7.63
CA SER A 105 3.93 -6.53 -7.25
C SER A 105 4.98 -6.67 -8.34
N ALA A 106 6.15 -7.23 -7.96
CA ALA A 106 7.27 -7.43 -8.86
C ALA A 106 7.04 -8.61 -9.81
N TYR A 107 6.15 -8.46 -10.78
CA TYR A 107 6.00 -9.37 -11.91
C TYR A 107 5.67 -8.59 -13.18
N THR A 108 6.16 -9.10 -14.31
CA THR A 108 5.95 -8.50 -15.62
C THR A 108 4.66 -9.02 -16.25
N MET A 109 3.86 -8.14 -16.81
CA MET A 109 2.67 -8.49 -17.59
C MET A 109 2.73 -7.84 -18.97
N ASN A 110 2.44 -8.62 -20.01
CA ASN A 110 2.29 -8.09 -21.37
C ASN A 110 0.84 -7.60 -21.58
N VAL A 111 0.60 -6.35 -21.18
CA VAL A 111 -0.71 -5.69 -21.26
C VAL A 111 -0.59 -4.35 -21.97
N GLN A 112 -1.69 -3.84 -22.52
CA GLN A 112 -1.69 -2.63 -23.35
C GLN A 112 -1.38 -1.36 -22.55
N PHE A 113 -1.98 -1.20 -21.37
CA PHE A 113 -1.81 -0.03 -20.51
C PHE A 113 -1.33 -0.46 -19.11
N PRO A 114 -0.05 -0.84 -18.93
CA PRO A 114 0.49 -1.16 -17.61
C PRO A 114 0.66 0.10 -16.77
N VAL A 115 0.14 0.08 -15.53
CA VAL A 115 0.23 1.15 -14.55
C VAL A 115 0.90 0.62 -13.30
N TYR A 116 2.13 1.03 -13.06
CA TYR A 116 2.92 0.59 -11.90
C TYR A 116 2.68 1.51 -10.71
N VAL A 117 2.75 0.97 -9.49
CA VAL A 117 2.50 1.75 -8.26
C VAL A 117 3.66 2.66 -7.85
N SER A 118 4.77 2.63 -8.58
CA SER A 118 5.92 3.51 -8.37
C SER A 118 6.78 3.60 -9.65
N LYS A 119 7.59 4.65 -9.73
CA LYS A 119 8.59 4.78 -10.78
C LYS A 119 9.64 3.66 -10.69
N PHE A 120 10.05 3.30 -9.47
CA PHE A 120 10.93 2.16 -9.24
C PHE A 120 10.39 0.88 -9.89
N LEU A 121 9.11 0.56 -9.65
CA LEU A 121 8.52 -0.65 -10.22
C LEU A 121 8.37 -0.56 -11.74
N LEU A 122 8.05 0.61 -12.29
CA LEU A 122 8.05 0.88 -13.73
C LEU A 122 9.42 0.59 -14.35
N GLU A 123 10.50 1.06 -13.73
CA GLU A 123 11.87 0.84 -14.21
C GLU A 123 12.28 -0.63 -14.10
N GLN A 124 11.97 -1.29 -12.98
CA GLN A 124 12.38 -2.68 -12.71
C GLN A 124 11.57 -3.73 -13.48
N GLN A 125 10.28 -3.52 -13.68
CA GLN A 125 9.37 -4.50 -14.30
C GLN A 125 8.91 -4.09 -15.69
N GLY A 126 8.76 -2.81 -15.93
CA GLY A 126 8.32 -2.24 -17.19
C GLY A 126 9.47 -1.87 -18.13
N ASN A 127 10.73 -1.96 -17.70
CA ASN A 127 11.88 -1.44 -18.44
C ASN A 127 11.66 0.01 -18.92
N GLY A 128 11.03 0.83 -18.09
CA GLY A 128 10.63 2.21 -18.39
C GLY A 128 9.43 2.34 -19.34
N LYS A 129 8.79 1.24 -19.74
CA LYS A 129 7.62 1.25 -20.63
C LYS A 129 6.32 1.13 -19.84
N GLY A 130 5.37 2.03 -20.06
CA GLY A 130 4.11 2.11 -19.35
C GLY A 130 3.95 3.40 -18.56
N TYR A 131 3.12 3.35 -17.55
CA TYR A 131 2.80 4.48 -16.69
C TYR A 131 3.05 4.14 -15.24
N PHE A 132 3.13 5.14 -14.38
CA PHE A 132 3.04 4.89 -12.94
C PHE A 132 2.06 5.86 -12.28
N VAL A 133 1.40 5.37 -11.24
CA VAL A 133 0.58 6.15 -10.32
C VAL A 133 0.91 5.67 -8.91
N HIS A 134 1.36 6.58 -8.05
CA HIS A 134 1.58 6.25 -6.66
C HIS A 134 0.27 5.87 -5.99
N ASN A 135 0.30 4.85 -5.13
CA ASN A 135 -0.82 4.53 -4.27
C ASN A 135 -1.17 5.72 -3.37
N GLY A 136 -2.44 5.86 -3.03
CA GLY A 136 -2.93 6.92 -2.15
C GLY A 136 -3.74 6.38 -0.99
N ILE A 137 -3.82 7.15 0.08
CA ILE A 137 -4.62 6.83 1.26
C ILE A 137 -5.60 7.95 1.58
N GLY A 138 -6.76 7.60 2.14
CA GLY A 138 -7.69 8.56 2.75
C GLY A 138 -7.08 9.08 4.05
N VAL A 139 -6.45 10.25 3.99
CA VAL A 139 -5.67 10.77 5.13
C VAL A 139 -6.55 11.06 6.33
N GLU A 140 -7.83 11.31 6.12
CA GLU A 140 -8.86 11.49 7.15
C GLU A 140 -9.11 10.25 7.99
N ASP A 141 -8.87 9.05 7.46
CA ASP A 141 -9.00 7.78 8.19
C ASP A 141 -7.85 7.53 9.18
N TYR A 142 -6.78 8.37 9.12
CA TYR A 142 -5.58 8.22 9.94
C TYR A 142 -5.59 9.26 11.07
N PRO A 143 -5.71 8.84 12.34
CA PRO A 143 -5.74 9.74 13.47
C PRO A 143 -4.42 10.51 13.58
N TYR A 144 -4.51 11.82 13.72
CA TYR A 144 -3.36 12.70 13.89
C TYR A 144 -3.12 13.00 15.37
N ILE A 145 -1.93 12.66 15.86
CA ILE A 145 -1.52 12.93 17.25
C ILE A 145 -0.14 13.59 17.23
N GLU A 146 -0.01 14.75 17.85
CA GLU A 146 1.27 15.47 17.93
C GLU A 146 2.20 14.87 18.98
N LYS A 147 1.67 14.58 20.16
CA LYS A 147 2.46 14.01 21.27
C LYS A 147 2.58 12.51 21.13
N LYS A 148 3.79 12.05 20.83
CA LYS A 148 4.10 10.63 20.68
C LYS A 148 4.42 9.97 22.01
N GLU A 149 4.13 8.68 22.12
CA GLU A 149 4.56 7.84 23.24
C GLU A 149 5.99 7.34 23.00
N ASN A 150 6.64 6.82 24.05
CA ASN A 150 8.05 6.43 23.98
C ASN A 150 8.21 4.96 23.58
N PHE A 151 7.72 4.57 22.39
CA PHE A 151 7.99 3.27 21.80
C PHE A 151 8.26 3.36 20.31
N LEU A 152 9.10 2.48 19.80
CA LEU A 152 9.31 2.24 18.39
C LEU A 152 8.30 1.22 17.87
N LEU A 153 7.91 1.31 16.62
CA LEU A 153 6.99 0.37 15.99
C LEU A 153 7.64 -0.30 14.77
N SER A 154 7.57 -1.63 14.69
CA SER A 154 7.85 -2.40 13.48
C SER A 154 6.56 -3.06 13.01
N LEU A 155 6.00 -2.61 11.89
CA LEU A 155 4.69 -3.02 11.40
C LEU A 155 4.80 -3.72 10.03
N GLY A 156 4.31 -4.95 9.95
CA GLY A 156 4.23 -5.71 8.70
C GLY A 156 4.45 -7.20 8.89
N ARG A 157 4.32 -7.97 7.80
CA ARG A 157 4.54 -9.42 7.84
C ARG A 157 5.93 -9.76 8.39
N ILE A 158 6.00 -10.73 9.27
CA ILE A 158 7.27 -11.17 9.87
C ILE A 158 7.96 -12.16 8.91
N ILE A 159 8.76 -11.62 8.01
CA ILE A 159 9.55 -12.34 7.03
C ILE A 159 10.92 -11.66 6.85
N PRO A 160 11.96 -12.36 6.38
CA PRO A 160 13.32 -11.79 6.26
C PRO A 160 13.37 -10.46 5.52
N SER A 161 12.62 -10.34 4.41
CA SER A 161 12.63 -9.14 3.56
C SER A 161 12.04 -7.89 4.23
N LYS A 162 11.26 -8.02 5.31
CA LYS A 162 10.74 -6.88 6.10
C LYS A 162 11.71 -6.41 7.19
N GLY A 163 12.76 -7.19 7.50
CA GLY A 163 13.88 -6.73 8.31
C GLY A 163 13.60 -6.53 9.80
N THR A 164 12.60 -7.21 10.39
CA THR A 164 12.22 -7.07 11.81
C THR A 164 13.41 -7.25 12.74
N HIS A 165 14.37 -8.14 12.41
CA HIS A 165 15.60 -8.33 13.19
C HIS A 165 16.49 -7.08 13.22
N PHE A 166 16.46 -6.22 12.20
CA PHE A 166 17.15 -4.93 12.23
C PHE A 166 16.44 -3.93 13.15
N ALA A 167 15.11 -3.93 13.16
CA ALA A 167 14.34 -3.10 14.09
C ALA A 167 14.64 -3.49 15.55
N ILE A 168 14.71 -4.79 15.85
CA ILE A 168 15.09 -5.31 17.18
C ILE A 168 16.51 -4.85 17.57
N LYS A 169 17.48 -5.02 16.65
CA LYS A 169 18.87 -4.60 16.90
C LYS A 169 18.99 -3.09 17.10
N ALA A 170 18.22 -2.30 16.35
CA ALA A 170 18.20 -0.85 16.52
C ALA A 170 17.63 -0.46 17.89
N ALA A 171 16.48 -1.02 18.29
CA ALA A 171 15.89 -0.76 19.60
C ALA A 171 16.80 -1.14 20.75
N LYS A 172 17.45 -2.32 20.69
CA LYS A 172 18.44 -2.74 21.68
C LYS A 172 19.66 -1.81 21.75
N GLY A 173 20.12 -1.33 20.59
CA GLY A 173 21.26 -0.41 20.49
C GLY A 173 20.99 0.99 21.04
N THR A 174 19.73 1.40 21.15
CA THR A 174 19.33 2.71 21.70
C THR A 174 18.68 2.63 23.09
N GLY A 175 18.34 1.42 23.56
CA GLY A 175 17.57 1.22 24.79
C GLY A 175 16.08 1.54 24.67
N ASP A 176 15.58 1.82 23.45
CA ASP A 176 14.17 2.11 23.22
C ASP A 176 13.30 0.85 23.35
N SER A 177 12.04 1.00 23.78
CA SER A 177 11.03 -0.05 23.68
C SER A 177 10.60 -0.24 22.24
N LEU A 178 10.34 -1.50 21.82
CA LEU A 178 9.87 -1.83 20.47
C LEU A 178 8.61 -2.70 20.52
N ILE A 179 7.57 -2.26 19.84
CA ILE A 179 6.40 -3.08 19.55
C ILE A 179 6.55 -3.63 18.12
N ILE A 180 6.44 -4.95 18.00
CA ILE A 180 6.45 -5.68 16.72
C ILE A 180 5.00 -6.13 16.46
N ALA A 181 4.41 -5.66 15.37
CA ALA A 181 3.06 -5.98 14.96
C ALA A 181 3.02 -6.56 13.54
N GLY A 182 2.42 -7.72 13.38
CA GLY A 182 2.26 -8.36 12.08
C GLY A 182 2.15 -9.88 12.16
N ASN A 183 1.53 -10.48 11.13
CA ASN A 183 1.38 -11.92 11.08
C ASN A 183 2.70 -12.62 10.71
N VAL A 184 2.84 -13.85 11.17
CA VAL A 184 3.92 -14.77 10.79
C VAL A 184 3.37 -15.75 9.75
N PRO A 185 3.57 -15.51 8.45
CA PRO A 185 3.11 -16.45 7.42
C PRO A 185 3.91 -17.76 7.48
N LYS A 186 3.39 -18.86 6.94
CA LYS A 186 4.07 -20.18 6.94
C LYS A 186 5.55 -20.09 6.54
N LYS A 187 5.87 -19.33 5.49
CA LYS A 187 7.25 -19.10 5.03
C LYS A 187 8.11 -18.26 5.96
N GLY A 188 7.53 -17.60 6.94
CA GLY A 188 8.20 -16.74 7.93
C GLY A 188 8.48 -17.44 9.25
N ILE A 189 7.94 -18.66 9.49
CA ILE A 189 8.03 -19.34 10.80
C ILE A 189 9.48 -19.60 11.21
N ALA A 190 10.30 -20.12 10.31
CA ALA A 190 11.72 -20.37 10.62
C ALA A 190 12.48 -19.10 10.95
N TYR A 191 12.24 -18.02 10.20
CA TYR A 191 12.81 -16.71 10.45
C TYR A 191 12.34 -16.14 11.83
N PHE A 192 11.04 -16.20 12.10
CA PHE A 192 10.50 -15.75 13.37
C PHE A 192 11.13 -16.47 14.55
N ASN A 193 11.20 -17.80 14.50
CA ASN A 193 11.75 -18.60 15.59
C ASN A 193 13.24 -18.35 15.82
N LYS A 194 14.01 -18.08 14.75
CA LYS A 194 15.46 -17.87 14.82
C LYS A 194 15.84 -16.42 15.15
N GLU A 195 15.21 -15.45 14.48
CA GLU A 195 15.70 -14.07 14.46
C GLU A 195 14.81 -13.08 15.25
N VAL A 196 13.60 -13.49 15.66
CA VAL A 196 12.65 -12.57 16.33
C VAL A 196 12.30 -13.08 17.72
N LYS A 197 11.77 -14.30 17.81
CA LYS A 197 11.26 -14.90 19.06
C LYS A 197 12.28 -14.88 20.23
N PRO A 198 13.59 -15.18 20.05
CA PRO A 198 14.56 -15.17 21.13
C PRO A 198 14.80 -13.79 21.77
N HIS A 199 14.32 -12.73 21.12
CA HIS A 199 14.49 -11.36 21.58
C HIS A 199 13.25 -10.76 22.25
N ILE A 200 12.12 -11.47 22.21
CA ILE A 200 10.87 -11.03 22.84
C ILE A 200 10.98 -11.32 24.34
N ASP A 201 11.10 -10.25 25.14
CA ASP A 201 11.18 -10.31 26.60
C ASP A 201 9.90 -9.85 27.31
N GLY A 202 8.95 -9.26 26.56
CA GLY A 202 7.70 -8.74 27.09
C GLY A 202 7.82 -7.37 27.77
N GLU A 203 9.03 -6.83 27.89
CA GLU A 203 9.33 -5.52 28.49
C GLU A 203 9.84 -4.54 27.44
N GLN A 204 11.09 -4.70 26.99
CA GLN A 204 11.68 -3.86 25.95
C GLN A 204 11.16 -4.23 24.55
N ILE A 205 11.10 -5.52 24.24
CA ILE A 205 10.69 -6.02 22.92
C ILE A 205 9.39 -6.82 23.05
N LYS A 206 8.31 -6.28 22.50
CA LYS A 206 6.98 -6.90 22.53
C LYS A 206 6.54 -7.33 21.14
N TYR A 207 6.00 -8.54 21.02
CA TYR A 207 5.32 -9.02 19.82
C TYR A 207 3.84 -9.21 20.12
N ILE A 208 2.97 -8.53 19.39
CA ILE A 208 1.53 -8.48 19.65
C ILE A 208 0.69 -9.19 18.59
N GLY A 209 1.32 -9.83 17.59
CA GLY A 209 0.58 -10.50 16.53
C GLY A 209 0.16 -9.57 15.39
N GLU A 210 -0.82 -10.02 14.61
CA GLU A 210 -1.40 -9.22 13.52
C GLU A 210 -2.40 -8.22 14.08
N VAL A 211 -2.27 -6.97 13.65
CA VAL A 211 -3.15 -5.87 14.03
C VAL A 211 -3.87 -5.29 12.81
N GLY A 212 -5.05 -4.75 13.01
CA GLY A 212 -5.85 -4.07 11.99
C GLY A 212 -6.80 -3.05 12.61
N GLY A 213 -7.58 -2.36 11.76
CA GLY A 213 -8.58 -1.40 12.22
C GLY A 213 -8.01 -0.38 13.22
N GLU A 214 -8.74 -0.14 14.31
CA GLU A 214 -8.42 0.86 15.33
C GLU A 214 -7.08 0.60 16.03
N GLU A 215 -6.77 -0.65 16.36
CA GLU A 215 -5.51 -1.01 17.03
C GLU A 215 -4.28 -0.63 16.17
N LYS A 216 -4.33 -0.89 14.86
CA LYS A 216 -3.27 -0.45 13.94
C LYS A 216 -3.14 1.07 13.91
N MET A 217 -4.28 1.77 13.87
CA MET A 217 -4.30 3.24 13.82
C MET A 217 -3.76 3.85 15.11
N GLU A 218 -4.10 3.27 16.26
CA GLU A 218 -3.57 3.69 17.56
C GLU A 218 -2.05 3.53 17.62
N LEU A 219 -1.53 2.37 17.25
CA LEU A 219 -0.08 2.12 17.22
C LEU A 219 0.65 3.10 16.31
N LEU A 220 0.14 3.31 15.08
CA LEU A 220 0.74 4.24 14.12
C LEU A 220 0.73 5.67 14.63
N SER A 221 -0.37 6.12 15.27
CA SER A 221 -0.52 7.50 15.72
C SER A 221 0.30 7.82 16.98
N LYS A 222 0.51 6.84 17.87
CA LYS A 222 1.19 7.02 19.16
C LYS A 222 2.68 6.72 19.14
N ALA A 223 3.17 5.90 18.20
CA ALA A 223 4.58 5.52 18.15
C ALA A 223 5.51 6.74 18.07
N LYS A 224 6.63 6.71 18.82
CA LYS A 224 7.75 7.64 18.71
C LYS A 224 8.28 7.70 17.29
N CYS A 225 8.44 6.53 16.68
CA CYS A 225 8.95 6.35 15.33
C CYS A 225 8.60 4.96 14.80
N VAL A 226 8.33 4.85 13.50
CA VAL A 226 8.22 3.56 12.81
C VAL A 226 9.56 3.19 12.21
N LEU A 227 10.02 1.96 12.46
CA LEU A 227 11.20 1.39 11.83
C LEU A 227 10.80 0.54 10.62
N PHE A 228 11.32 0.89 9.45
CA PHE A 228 11.03 0.22 8.20
C PHE A 228 12.31 -0.27 7.49
N PRO A 229 13.06 -1.22 8.10
CA PRO A 229 14.37 -1.69 7.63
C PRO A 229 14.24 -2.80 6.58
N ILE A 230 13.47 -2.57 5.53
CA ILE A 230 13.27 -3.56 4.47
C ILE A 230 14.55 -3.88 3.71
N THR A 231 14.72 -5.15 3.31
CA THR A 231 15.94 -5.63 2.64
C THR A 231 15.76 -5.95 1.17
N TRP A 232 14.57 -5.73 0.62
CA TRP A 232 14.22 -5.99 -0.78
C TRP A 232 13.72 -4.73 -1.49
N GLY A 233 13.56 -4.79 -2.80
CA GLY A 233 12.95 -3.72 -3.58
C GLY A 233 11.44 -3.63 -3.33
N GLU A 234 11.03 -2.89 -2.31
CA GLU A 234 9.62 -2.68 -2.00
C GLU A 234 8.91 -1.98 -3.16
N PRO A 235 7.79 -2.49 -3.68
CA PRO A 235 7.08 -1.85 -4.79
C PRO A 235 6.69 -0.41 -4.55
N PHE A 236 6.24 -0.07 -3.35
CA PHE A 236 5.82 1.29 -2.99
C PHE A 236 6.16 1.64 -1.54
N GLY A 237 5.57 0.95 -0.56
CA GLY A 237 5.74 1.22 0.86
C GLY A 237 4.57 2.01 1.46
N LEU A 238 3.42 1.36 1.66
CA LEU A 238 2.25 1.99 2.29
C LEU A 238 2.50 2.36 3.75
N VAL A 239 3.18 1.49 4.52
CA VAL A 239 3.43 1.74 5.96
C VAL A 239 4.11 3.09 6.24
N PRO A 240 5.14 3.53 5.50
CA PRO A 240 5.67 4.88 5.64
C PRO A 240 4.65 5.99 5.49
N ILE A 241 3.81 5.96 4.45
CA ILE A 241 2.82 7.03 4.25
C ILE A 241 1.68 6.96 5.27
N GLU A 242 1.28 5.76 5.71
CA GLU A 242 0.30 5.55 6.78
C GLU A 242 0.80 6.14 8.12
N ALA A 243 2.07 5.89 8.48
CA ALA A 243 2.68 6.45 9.68
C ALA A 243 2.79 7.97 9.61
N MET A 244 3.29 8.51 8.49
CA MET A 244 3.42 9.96 8.30
C MET A 244 2.06 10.66 8.26
N ALA A 245 1.01 10.01 7.76
CA ALA A 245 -0.37 10.53 7.85
C ALA A 245 -0.83 10.70 9.30
N CYS A 246 -0.41 9.81 10.20
CA CYS A 246 -0.63 9.94 11.64
C CYS A 246 0.30 10.98 12.31
N GLY A 247 1.20 11.63 11.57
CA GLY A 247 2.23 12.51 12.12
C GLY A 247 3.40 11.76 12.75
N THR A 248 3.60 10.48 12.45
CA THR A 248 4.65 9.64 13.03
C THR A 248 5.83 9.53 12.07
N PRO A 249 7.07 9.86 12.49
CA PRO A 249 8.24 9.74 11.65
C PRO A 249 8.56 8.28 11.35
N VAL A 250 9.23 8.06 10.20
CA VAL A 250 9.65 6.73 9.76
C VAL A 250 11.14 6.75 9.48
N ILE A 251 11.89 5.81 10.03
CA ILE A 251 13.27 5.56 9.61
C ILE A 251 13.29 4.32 8.74
N ALA A 252 13.72 4.47 7.50
CA ALA A 252 13.63 3.41 6.51
C ALA A 252 14.97 3.09 5.84
N PHE A 253 15.17 1.82 5.44
CA PHE A 253 16.25 1.48 4.53
C PHE A 253 15.92 1.93 3.11
N ARG A 254 16.94 2.44 2.41
CA ARG A 254 16.86 2.99 1.04
C ARG A 254 16.67 1.88 0.00
N LYS A 255 15.47 1.31 -0.11
CA LYS A 255 15.16 0.17 -0.98
C LYS A 255 13.85 0.37 -1.75
N GLY A 256 13.94 0.27 -3.08
CA GLY A 256 12.76 0.30 -3.95
C GLY A 256 11.96 1.59 -3.90
N GLY A 257 10.64 1.48 -4.00
CA GLY A 257 9.69 2.60 -3.98
C GLY A 257 9.66 3.38 -2.67
N VAL A 258 10.31 2.89 -1.59
CA VAL A 258 10.46 3.64 -0.34
C VAL A 258 11.22 4.95 -0.56
N LEU A 259 12.14 5.00 -1.51
CA LEU A 259 12.83 6.24 -1.87
C LEU A 259 11.89 7.30 -2.43
N GLU A 260 10.79 6.88 -3.06
CA GLU A 260 9.76 7.78 -3.57
C GLU A 260 8.85 8.26 -2.46
N THR A 261 8.39 7.36 -1.59
CA THR A 261 7.51 7.70 -0.45
C THR A 261 8.22 8.55 0.60
N MET A 262 9.53 8.42 0.75
CA MET A 262 10.35 9.14 1.71
C MET A 262 11.16 10.32 1.11
N ASN A 263 10.88 10.69 -0.15
CA ASN A 263 11.65 11.72 -0.85
C ASN A 263 11.65 13.10 -0.17
N GLY A 264 10.60 13.44 0.59
CA GLY A 264 10.51 14.67 1.39
C GLY A 264 11.36 14.66 2.67
N PHE A 265 11.91 13.49 3.04
CA PHE A 265 12.64 13.27 4.29
C PHE A 265 13.86 12.36 4.08
N PRO A 266 14.80 12.72 3.19
CA PRO A 266 15.98 11.91 2.91
C PRO A 266 16.85 11.65 4.14
N GLU A 267 16.82 12.56 5.14
CA GLU A 267 17.53 12.47 6.42
C GLU A 267 17.03 11.31 7.30
N LEU A 268 15.81 10.81 7.07
CA LEU A 268 15.22 9.65 7.75
C LEU A 268 15.43 8.35 6.99
N THR A 269 16.16 8.38 5.87
CA THR A 269 16.50 7.19 5.10
C THR A 269 17.96 6.79 5.30
N CYS A 270 18.25 5.49 5.39
CA CYS A 270 19.59 4.97 5.66
C CYS A 270 19.89 3.70 4.88
N ASN A 271 21.18 3.36 4.76
CA ASN A 271 21.62 2.18 4.01
C ASN A 271 21.88 0.95 4.91
N ASN A 272 22.05 1.15 6.22
CA ASN A 272 22.40 0.10 7.15
C ASN A 272 21.95 0.39 8.60
N LEU A 273 22.10 -0.61 9.46
CA LEU A 273 21.71 -0.56 10.85
C LEU A 273 22.42 0.55 11.66
N ASN A 274 23.72 0.75 11.44
CA ASN A 274 24.49 1.74 12.24
C ASN A 274 23.95 3.15 12.01
N VAL A 275 23.65 3.51 10.76
CA VAL A 275 23.05 4.79 10.43
C VAL A 275 21.62 4.91 11.00
N MET A 276 20.83 3.81 10.98
CA MET A 276 19.50 3.79 11.62
C MET A 276 19.58 4.09 13.11
N VAL A 277 20.51 3.45 13.83
CA VAL A 277 20.78 3.71 15.27
C VAL A 277 21.19 5.16 15.49
N THR A 278 22.09 5.70 14.65
CA THR A 278 22.52 7.09 14.76
C THR A 278 21.36 8.08 14.60
N ILE A 279 20.43 7.84 13.64
CA ILE A 279 19.24 8.68 13.47
C ILE A 279 18.34 8.62 14.71
N LEU A 280 18.12 7.43 15.26
CA LEU A 280 17.35 7.24 16.50
C LEU A 280 17.99 7.98 17.69
N GLN A 281 19.30 7.87 17.86
CA GLN A 281 20.03 8.54 18.95
C GLN A 281 19.98 10.06 18.88
N ARG A 282 20.03 10.62 17.66
CA ARG A 282 19.85 12.06 17.45
C ARG A 282 18.47 12.54 17.88
N ASN A 283 17.47 11.67 17.83
CA ASN A 283 16.09 11.95 18.24
C ASN A 283 15.54 13.28 17.69
N HIS A 284 15.96 13.64 16.48
CA HIS A 284 15.55 14.86 15.79
C HIS A 284 14.68 14.51 14.60
N PHE A 285 13.38 14.70 14.73
CA PHE A 285 12.39 14.35 13.71
C PHE A 285 11.68 15.59 13.17
N PRO A 286 11.21 15.57 11.93
CA PRO A 286 10.30 16.58 11.41
C PRO A 286 9.04 16.69 12.27
N SER A 287 8.43 17.86 12.32
CA SER A 287 7.19 18.04 13.07
C SER A 287 6.08 17.12 12.54
N PRO A 288 5.21 16.59 13.41
CA PRO A 288 4.09 15.74 12.99
C PRO A 288 3.23 16.34 11.89
N ASN A 289 2.99 17.65 11.96
CA ASN A 289 2.23 18.38 10.94
C ASN A 289 2.95 18.36 9.57
N ARG A 290 4.27 18.58 9.53
CA ARG A 290 5.05 18.54 8.28
C ARG A 290 4.97 17.15 7.61
N LEU A 291 5.01 16.09 8.42
CA LEU A 291 4.86 14.70 7.94
C LEU A 291 3.47 14.47 7.31
N ARG A 292 2.40 14.86 8.02
CA ARG A 292 1.03 14.72 7.53
C ARG A 292 0.77 15.56 6.27
N GLN A 293 1.21 16.82 6.24
CA GLN A 293 1.03 17.69 5.07
C GLN A 293 1.73 17.12 3.82
N TYR A 294 2.90 16.52 4.00
CA TYR A 294 3.59 15.86 2.90
C TYR A 294 2.76 14.70 2.30
N VAL A 295 2.12 13.89 3.16
CA VAL A 295 1.23 12.80 2.67
C VAL A 295 0.00 13.36 1.96
N ILE A 296 -0.64 14.40 2.51
CA ILE A 296 -1.79 15.06 1.87
C ILE A 296 -1.42 15.53 0.47
N GLN A 297 -0.27 16.18 0.30
CA GLN A 297 0.16 16.78 -0.95
C GLN A 297 0.61 15.76 -2.01
N HIS A 298 1.13 14.61 -1.59
CA HIS A 298 1.79 13.67 -2.53
C HIS A 298 1.13 12.29 -2.60
N PHE A 299 0.45 11.84 -1.54
CA PHE A 299 -0.03 10.46 -1.40
C PHE A 299 -1.45 10.35 -0.86
N SER A 300 -2.25 11.42 -0.94
CA SER A 300 -3.68 11.32 -0.64
C SER A 300 -4.42 10.54 -1.73
N ALA A 301 -5.56 9.97 -1.36
CA ALA A 301 -6.47 9.32 -2.31
C ALA A 301 -6.86 10.25 -3.46
N GLU A 302 -7.01 11.55 -3.18
CA GLU A 302 -7.30 12.59 -4.19
C GLU A 302 -6.17 12.72 -5.21
N VAL A 303 -4.90 12.74 -4.77
CA VAL A 303 -3.73 12.83 -5.66
C VAL A 303 -3.62 11.57 -6.52
N MET A 304 -3.81 10.40 -5.94
CA MET A 304 -3.86 9.13 -6.68
C MET A 304 -4.97 9.15 -7.75
N THR A 305 -6.18 9.56 -7.38
CA THR A 305 -7.34 9.61 -8.27
C THR A 305 -7.13 10.59 -9.41
N ASN A 306 -6.59 11.79 -9.14
CA ASN A 306 -6.24 12.77 -10.17
C ASN A 306 -5.30 12.18 -11.25
N ASN A 307 -4.33 11.38 -10.81
CA ASN A 307 -3.39 10.74 -11.74
C ASN A 307 -4.03 9.57 -12.50
N PHE A 308 -4.91 8.79 -11.85
CA PHE A 308 -5.67 7.75 -12.56
C PHE A 308 -6.61 8.35 -13.59
N GLU A 309 -7.35 9.43 -13.31
CA GLU A 309 -8.25 10.07 -14.30
C GLU A 309 -7.50 10.55 -15.54
N LYS A 310 -6.31 11.17 -15.37
CA LYS A 310 -5.46 11.54 -16.52
C LYS A 310 -5.13 10.33 -17.40
N LEU A 311 -4.80 9.20 -16.78
CA LEU A 311 -4.48 7.96 -17.51
C LEU A 311 -5.74 7.31 -18.12
N ILE A 312 -6.88 7.36 -17.44
CA ILE A 312 -8.16 6.88 -17.98
C ILE A 312 -8.50 7.62 -19.27
N HIS A 313 -8.48 8.95 -19.25
CA HIS A 313 -8.76 9.75 -20.46
C HIS A 313 -7.76 9.47 -21.58
N LYS A 314 -6.48 9.30 -21.24
CA LYS A 314 -5.44 8.93 -22.22
C LYS A 314 -5.71 7.56 -22.82
N ALA A 315 -6.00 6.55 -22.00
CA ALA A 315 -6.27 5.18 -22.46
C ALA A 315 -7.51 5.12 -23.37
N ILE A 316 -8.60 5.81 -23.01
CA ILE A 316 -9.82 5.88 -23.84
C ILE A 316 -9.50 6.52 -25.20
N LYS A 317 -8.71 7.61 -25.23
CA LYS A 317 -8.33 8.30 -26.45
C LYS A 317 -7.42 7.45 -27.36
N GLU A 318 -6.46 6.75 -26.77
CA GLU A 318 -5.53 5.90 -27.51
C GLU A 318 -6.19 4.62 -28.04
N TYR A 319 -7.17 4.09 -27.30
CA TYR A 319 -7.90 2.89 -27.67
C TYR A 319 -8.86 3.11 -28.88
N LYS A 320 -9.37 4.34 -29.06
CA LYS A 320 -10.26 4.72 -30.17
C LYS A 320 -9.52 5.02 -31.48
N LYS A 321 -8.19 5.04 -31.47
CA LYS A 321 -7.33 5.20 -32.67
C LYS A 321 -6.96 3.85 -33.27
#